data_c335f00fbfa542c3ddeea952c626393c
#
_entry.id   c335f00fbfa542c3ddeea952c626393c
#
_cell.length_a   1.000
_cell.length_b   1.000
_cell.length_c   1.000
_cell.angle_alpha   90.00
_cell.angle_beta   90.00
_cell.angle_gamma   90.00
#
_symmetry.space_group_name_H-M   'P 1'
#
loop_
_entity.id
_entity.type
_entity.pdbx_description
1 polymer ?
#
loop_
_entity_poly.entity_id
_entity_poly.type
_entity_poly.pdbx_seq_one_letter_code
_entity_poly.pdbx_strand_id
1 'polypeptide(L)'
;VAQMHSGGRSGRGIALILSGWRGFYTWLGRQGLVSSNPVQDVRSPKSPKPLPKALAVDVAVQLADFASDDNAWLEARDAAMVELLYGSGLRVGELIGLDAVAGKDAKGWVDLQAAEAHVLGKGSKRRTVPVGKTALEALERWLALRGPLGTATGAPTAASQADAAAALF
;
A
#
# COMPACT_ATOMS: atom_id res chain seq x y z
N VAL A 1 -19.94 -7.42 -25.69
CA VAL A 1 -20.25 -7.62 -24.26
C VAL A 1 -20.96 -8.95 -24.05
N ALA A 2 -22.06 -9.22 -24.75
CA ALA A 2 -22.82 -10.46 -24.60
C ALA A 2 -21.96 -11.72 -24.78
N GLN A 3 -21.20 -11.82 -25.87
CA GLN A 3 -20.28 -12.94 -26.11
C GLN A 3 -19.20 -13.10 -25.02
N MET A 4 -18.68 -12.01 -24.48
CA MET A 4 -17.71 -12.06 -23.38
C MET A 4 -18.35 -12.61 -22.10
N HIS A 5 -19.59 -12.23 -21.85
CA HIS A 5 -20.33 -12.68 -20.67
C HIS A 5 -20.76 -14.14 -20.77
N SER A 6 -21.30 -14.56 -21.94
CA SER A 6 -21.65 -15.96 -22.20
C SER A 6 -20.42 -16.88 -22.25
N GLY A 7 -19.27 -16.35 -22.63
CA GLY A 7 -17.96 -17.02 -22.54
C GLY A 7 -17.34 -17.06 -21.16
N GLY A 8 -18.10 -16.75 -20.08
CA GLY A 8 -17.69 -16.91 -18.68
C GLY A 8 -16.87 -15.73 -18.11
N ARG A 9 -16.69 -14.62 -18.82
CA ARG A 9 -16.01 -13.45 -18.26
C ARG A 9 -16.89 -12.76 -17.22
N SER A 10 -16.30 -12.43 -16.07
CA SER A 10 -17.00 -11.70 -15.01
C SER A 10 -17.39 -10.29 -15.45
N GLY A 11 -18.50 -9.75 -14.94
CA GLY A 11 -18.92 -8.37 -15.20
C GLY A 11 -17.83 -7.34 -14.87
N ARG A 12 -17.01 -7.59 -13.82
CA ARG A 12 -15.87 -6.77 -13.43
C ARG A 12 -14.74 -6.80 -14.47
N GLY A 13 -14.44 -7.98 -15.01
CA GLY A 13 -13.46 -8.15 -16.10
C GLY A 13 -13.90 -7.44 -17.38
N ILE A 14 -15.20 -7.53 -17.72
CA ILE A 14 -15.78 -6.82 -18.86
C ILE A 14 -15.72 -5.30 -18.64
N ALA A 15 -16.01 -4.81 -17.44
CA ALA A 15 -15.91 -3.38 -17.11
C ALA A 15 -14.48 -2.84 -17.30
N LEU A 16 -13.46 -3.62 -16.91
CA LEU A 16 -12.07 -3.26 -17.10
C LEU A 16 -11.70 -3.18 -18.58
N ILE A 17 -12.11 -4.18 -19.39
CA ILE A 17 -11.90 -4.19 -20.85
C ILE A 17 -12.56 -2.96 -21.49
N LEU A 18 -13.81 -2.66 -21.13
CA LEU A 18 -14.53 -1.49 -21.66
C LEU A 18 -13.85 -0.17 -21.26
N SER A 19 -13.27 -0.10 -20.07
CA SER A 19 -12.49 1.06 -19.63
C SER A 19 -11.26 1.27 -20.52
N GLY A 20 -10.52 0.20 -20.83
CA GLY A 20 -9.38 0.26 -21.77
C GLY A 20 -9.80 0.70 -23.17
N TRP A 21 -10.89 0.12 -23.69
CA TRP A 21 -11.41 0.50 -25.00
C TRP A 21 -11.87 1.97 -25.05
N ARG A 22 -12.54 2.47 -24.01
CA ARG A 22 -12.92 3.89 -23.93
C ARG A 22 -11.70 4.81 -23.99
N GLY A 23 -10.65 4.49 -23.23
CA GLY A 23 -9.39 5.24 -23.26
C GLY A 23 -8.76 5.24 -24.65
N PHE A 24 -8.70 4.07 -25.28
CA PHE A 24 -8.14 3.91 -26.64
C PHE A 24 -8.90 4.72 -27.70
N TYR A 25 -10.22 4.60 -27.75
CA TYR A 25 -11.02 5.37 -28.71
C TYR A 25 -11.03 6.87 -28.41
N THR A 26 -10.93 7.26 -27.14
CA THR A 26 -10.75 8.68 -26.79
C THR A 26 -9.41 9.21 -27.32
N TRP A 27 -8.35 8.41 -27.24
CA TRP A 27 -7.07 8.77 -27.81
C TRP A 27 -7.13 8.86 -29.34
N LEU A 28 -7.74 7.87 -30.02
CA LEU A 28 -7.95 7.92 -31.47
C LEU A 28 -8.74 9.16 -31.91
N GLY A 29 -9.76 9.56 -31.16
CA GLY A 29 -10.53 10.77 -31.43
C GLY A 29 -9.68 12.04 -31.33
N ARG A 30 -8.77 12.11 -30.35
CA ARG A 30 -7.81 13.22 -30.22
C ARG A 30 -6.81 13.28 -31.36
N GLN A 31 -6.52 12.14 -32.00
CA GLN A 31 -5.68 12.07 -33.23
C GLN A 31 -6.47 12.32 -34.52
N GLY A 32 -7.78 12.58 -34.43
CA GLY A 32 -8.64 12.78 -35.61
C GLY A 32 -8.91 11.51 -36.42
N LEU A 33 -8.56 10.31 -35.89
CA LEU A 33 -8.68 9.03 -36.60
C LEU A 33 -10.09 8.44 -36.53
N VAL A 34 -10.89 8.84 -35.56
CA VAL A 34 -12.30 8.46 -35.43
C VAL A 34 -13.13 9.66 -35.02
N SER A 35 -14.37 9.73 -35.52
CA SER A 35 -15.30 10.84 -35.25
C SER A 35 -16.04 10.69 -33.93
N SER A 36 -16.16 9.46 -33.40
CA SER A 36 -16.86 9.17 -32.15
C SER A 36 -16.28 7.95 -31.45
N ASN A 37 -16.58 7.84 -30.15
CA ASN A 37 -16.14 6.68 -29.35
C ASN A 37 -17.27 5.64 -29.33
N PRO A 38 -17.15 4.51 -30.06
CA PRO A 38 -18.24 3.52 -30.21
C PRO A 38 -18.53 2.74 -28.93
N VAL A 39 -17.68 2.85 -27.92
CA VAL A 39 -17.87 2.14 -26.64
C VAL A 39 -18.19 3.07 -25.48
N GLN A 40 -18.42 4.35 -25.74
CA GLN A 40 -18.66 5.36 -24.70
C GLN A 40 -19.85 4.97 -23.82
N ASP A 41 -20.97 4.59 -24.43
CA ASP A 41 -22.23 4.30 -23.74
C ASP A 41 -22.47 2.81 -23.49
N VAL A 42 -21.52 1.95 -23.85
CA VAL A 42 -21.63 0.52 -23.63
C VAL A 42 -21.46 0.21 -22.15
N ARG A 43 -22.49 -0.39 -21.53
CA ARG A 43 -22.48 -0.76 -20.11
C ARG A 43 -22.00 -2.19 -19.93
N SER A 44 -21.21 -2.40 -18.87
CA SER A 44 -20.86 -3.75 -18.42
C SER A 44 -22.04 -4.41 -17.68
N PRO A 45 -22.13 -5.74 -17.64
CA PRO A 45 -23.07 -6.43 -16.75
C PRO A 45 -22.87 -6.00 -15.30
N LYS A 46 -23.97 -5.92 -14.54
CA LYS A 46 -23.88 -5.63 -13.10
C LYS A 46 -23.12 -6.76 -12.42
N SER A 47 -22.09 -6.41 -11.65
CA SER A 47 -21.37 -7.35 -10.81
C SER A 47 -21.75 -7.08 -9.35
N PRO A 48 -22.02 -8.12 -8.54
CA PRO A 48 -22.20 -7.93 -7.12
C PRO A 48 -20.92 -7.29 -6.54
N LYS A 49 -21.10 -6.34 -5.64
CA LYS A 49 -20.00 -5.79 -4.83
C LYS A 49 -19.95 -6.63 -3.55
N PRO A 50 -19.07 -7.65 -3.48
CA PRO A 50 -18.91 -8.36 -2.22
C PRO A 50 -18.45 -7.34 -1.17
N LEU A 51 -19.06 -7.39 0.00
CA LEU A 51 -18.55 -6.65 1.14
C LEU A 51 -17.12 -7.11 1.45
N PRO A 52 -16.22 -6.19 1.82
CA PRO A 52 -14.91 -6.59 2.30
C PRO A 52 -15.08 -7.60 3.43
N LYS A 53 -14.37 -8.72 3.36
CA LYS A 53 -14.30 -9.68 4.46
C LYS A 53 -13.37 -9.08 5.52
N ALA A 54 -13.89 -8.20 6.34
CA ALA A 54 -13.16 -7.70 7.50
C ALA A 54 -13.00 -8.83 8.52
N LEU A 55 -11.85 -8.88 9.18
CA LEU A 55 -11.66 -9.74 10.34
C LEU A 55 -12.57 -9.24 11.47
N ALA A 56 -13.06 -10.15 12.31
CA ALA A 56 -13.68 -9.77 13.57
C ALA A 56 -12.61 -9.11 14.47
N VAL A 57 -13.05 -8.23 15.38
CA VAL A 57 -12.12 -7.42 16.19
C VAL A 57 -11.18 -8.31 17.01
N ASP A 58 -11.71 -9.37 17.62
CA ASP A 58 -10.96 -10.37 18.40
C ASP A 58 -9.89 -11.08 17.55
N VAL A 59 -10.23 -11.46 16.31
CA VAL A 59 -9.29 -12.09 15.37
C VAL A 59 -8.23 -11.09 14.89
N ALA A 60 -8.58 -9.82 14.69
CA ALA A 60 -7.63 -8.79 14.32
C ALA A 60 -6.64 -8.49 15.46
N VAL A 61 -7.10 -8.48 16.70
CA VAL A 61 -6.24 -8.35 17.90
C VAL A 61 -5.32 -9.57 18.02
N GLN A 62 -5.85 -10.79 17.90
CA GLN A 62 -5.03 -12.01 17.94
C GLN A 62 -3.96 -12.03 16.85
N LEU A 63 -4.25 -11.47 15.66
CA LEU A 63 -3.25 -11.34 14.59
C LEU A 63 -2.17 -10.33 14.94
N ALA A 64 -2.53 -9.22 15.58
CA ALA A 64 -1.58 -8.21 16.03
C ALA A 64 -0.68 -8.71 17.18
N ASP A 65 -1.26 -9.51 18.08
CA ASP A 65 -0.56 -10.11 19.23
C ASP A 65 0.16 -11.42 18.87
N PHE A 66 0.04 -11.90 17.63
CA PHE A 66 0.68 -13.15 17.22
C PHE A 66 2.20 -12.99 17.21
N ALA A 67 2.88 -13.86 17.96
CA ALA A 67 4.33 -13.95 18.03
C ALA A 67 4.81 -15.34 17.59
N SER A 68 5.91 -15.38 16.85
CA SER A 68 6.60 -16.60 16.42
C SER A 68 8.04 -16.59 16.94
N ASP A 69 8.50 -17.70 17.50
CA ASP A 69 9.86 -17.82 18.01
C ASP A 69 10.91 -18.16 16.96
N ASP A 70 10.49 -18.34 15.69
CA ASP A 70 11.36 -18.85 14.63
C ASP A 70 12.45 -17.84 14.21
N ASN A 71 12.13 -16.53 14.22
CA ASN A 71 13.08 -15.49 13.83
C ASN A 71 12.71 -14.14 14.49
N ALA A 72 13.40 -13.79 15.55
CA ALA A 72 13.14 -12.56 16.32
C ALA A 72 13.24 -11.26 15.48
N TRP A 73 14.07 -11.25 14.43
CA TRP A 73 14.21 -10.10 13.56
C TRP A 73 12.98 -9.91 12.65
N LEU A 74 12.52 -11.00 12.02
CA LEU A 74 11.30 -10.97 11.19
C LEU A 74 10.07 -10.68 12.05
N GLU A 75 10.00 -11.28 13.23
CA GLU A 75 8.92 -11.08 14.18
C GLU A 75 8.79 -9.62 14.60
N ALA A 76 9.88 -8.96 14.99
CA ALA A 76 9.85 -7.56 15.38
C ALA A 76 9.44 -6.64 14.22
N ARG A 77 9.88 -6.94 12.99
CA ARG A 77 9.48 -6.22 11.80
C ARG A 77 7.97 -6.35 11.54
N ASP A 78 7.50 -7.58 11.51
CA ASP A 78 6.13 -7.90 11.15
C ASP A 78 5.14 -7.38 12.22
N ALA A 79 5.51 -7.49 13.49
CA ALA A 79 4.74 -6.88 14.60
C ALA A 79 4.63 -5.36 14.43
N ALA A 80 5.72 -4.65 14.14
CA ALA A 80 5.70 -3.21 13.90
C ALA A 80 4.85 -2.82 12.69
N MET A 81 4.91 -3.61 11.61
CA MET A 81 4.07 -3.41 10.42
C MET A 81 2.57 -3.58 10.74
N VAL A 82 2.20 -4.66 11.43
CA VAL A 82 0.81 -4.98 11.76
C VAL A 82 0.23 -3.94 12.71
N GLU A 83 0.98 -3.56 13.75
CA GLU A 83 0.57 -2.54 14.71
C GLU A 83 0.34 -1.16 14.04
N LEU A 84 1.20 -0.76 13.13
CA LEU A 84 1.01 0.48 12.35
C LEU A 84 -0.21 0.40 11.44
N LEU A 85 -0.41 -0.72 10.74
CA LEU A 85 -1.57 -0.90 9.87
C LEU A 85 -2.88 -0.86 10.65
N TYR A 86 -2.94 -1.58 11.77
CA TYR A 86 -4.14 -1.69 12.59
C TYR A 86 -4.40 -0.42 13.39
N GLY A 87 -3.39 0.08 14.11
CA GLY A 87 -3.53 1.20 15.03
C GLY A 87 -3.63 2.57 14.36
N SER A 88 -2.89 2.78 13.25
CA SER A 88 -2.86 4.07 12.55
C SER A 88 -3.66 4.09 11.24
N GLY A 89 -4.24 2.96 10.84
CA GLY A 89 -5.06 2.85 9.62
C GLY A 89 -4.30 3.20 8.34
N LEU A 90 -3.02 2.87 8.27
CA LEU A 90 -2.19 3.09 7.09
C LEU A 90 -2.59 2.16 5.95
N ARG A 91 -2.45 2.64 4.73
CA ARG A 91 -2.49 1.76 3.55
C ARG A 91 -1.15 1.05 3.40
N VAL A 92 -1.16 -0.17 2.84
CA VAL A 92 0.08 -0.93 2.59
C VAL A 92 1.11 -0.09 1.82
N GLY A 93 0.69 0.65 0.80
CA GLY A 93 1.60 1.53 0.04
C GLY A 93 2.14 2.72 0.83
N GLU A 94 1.43 3.19 1.86
CA GLU A 94 1.90 4.22 2.78
C GLU A 94 2.89 3.64 3.78
N LEU A 95 2.62 2.44 4.31
CA LEU A 95 3.50 1.73 5.22
C LEU A 95 4.88 1.46 4.61
N ILE A 96 4.92 0.83 3.41
CA ILE A 96 6.18 0.51 2.72
C ILE A 96 6.92 1.76 2.19
N GLY A 97 6.28 2.91 2.19
CA GLY A 97 6.88 4.19 1.83
C GLY A 97 7.33 5.01 3.03
N LEU A 98 7.34 4.43 4.24
CA LEU A 98 7.85 5.10 5.44
C LEU A 98 9.36 5.00 5.52
N ASP A 99 9.99 6.12 5.83
CA ASP A 99 11.39 6.20 6.22
C ASP A 99 11.51 6.28 7.75
N ALA A 100 12.64 5.85 8.27
CA ALA A 100 12.91 5.87 9.71
C ALA A 100 13.12 7.29 10.26
N VAL A 101 13.48 8.23 9.38
CA VAL A 101 13.71 9.65 9.72
C VAL A 101 13.12 10.55 8.63
N ALA A 102 12.77 11.76 9.01
CA ALA A 102 12.35 12.79 8.06
C ALA A 102 13.50 13.14 7.11
N GLY A 103 13.22 13.15 5.81
CA GLY A 103 14.16 13.51 4.76
C GLY A 103 13.53 14.36 3.67
N LYS A 104 14.35 15.00 2.84
CA LYS A 104 13.88 15.86 1.75
C LYS A 104 13.08 15.07 0.72
N ASP A 105 13.49 13.83 0.46
CA ASP A 105 12.90 12.93 -0.54
C ASP A 105 11.98 11.88 0.10
N ALA A 106 11.83 11.90 1.44
CA ALA A 106 10.97 10.98 2.18
C ALA A 106 9.50 11.07 1.72
N LYS A 107 8.93 9.95 1.30
CA LYS A 107 7.50 9.84 0.99
C LYS A 107 6.65 9.90 2.26
N GLY A 108 7.17 9.34 3.34
CA GLY A 108 6.60 9.38 4.67
C GLY A 108 7.68 9.05 5.70
N TRP A 109 7.42 9.33 6.98
CA TRP A 109 8.31 8.98 8.09
C TRP A 109 7.52 8.86 9.38
N VAL A 110 8.12 8.27 10.39
CA VAL A 110 7.53 8.21 11.74
C VAL A 110 8.33 9.10 12.68
N ASP A 111 7.63 10.00 13.35
CA ASP A 111 8.17 10.77 14.47
C ASP A 111 7.81 10.05 15.77
N LEU A 112 8.77 9.34 16.35
CA LEU A 112 8.56 8.57 17.58
C LEU A 112 8.34 9.47 18.79
N GLN A 113 8.91 10.69 18.80
CA GLN A 113 8.76 11.64 19.92
C GLN A 113 7.37 12.29 19.91
N ALA A 114 6.89 12.68 18.74
CA ALA A 114 5.56 13.22 18.56
C ALA A 114 4.46 12.14 18.55
N ALA A 115 4.83 10.86 18.46
CA ALA A 115 3.91 9.74 18.27
C ALA A 115 3.04 9.92 17.02
N GLU A 116 3.63 10.31 15.91
CA GLU A 116 2.95 10.62 14.66
C GLU A 116 3.63 9.96 13.45
N ALA A 117 2.82 9.52 12.49
CA ALA A 117 3.30 9.10 11.19
C ALA A 117 2.83 10.09 10.10
N HIS A 118 3.79 10.59 9.34
CA HIS A 118 3.56 11.49 8.22
C HIS A 118 3.57 10.69 6.92
N VAL A 119 2.46 10.69 6.19
CA VAL A 119 2.31 9.85 4.99
C VAL A 119 1.84 10.64 3.78
N LEU A 120 2.24 10.18 2.60
CA LEU A 120 1.81 10.72 1.33
C LEU A 120 0.64 9.88 0.79
N GLY A 121 -0.57 10.43 0.88
CA GLY A 121 -1.78 9.77 0.44
C GLY A 121 -2.09 9.94 -1.06
N LYS A 122 -3.26 9.47 -1.46
CA LYS A 122 -3.75 9.58 -2.84
C LYS A 122 -3.80 11.05 -3.29
N GLY A 123 -3.27 11.32 -4.49
CA GLY A 123 -3.20 12.68 -5.05
C GLY A 123 -2.09 13.54 -4.44
N SER A 124 -1.02 12.92 -3.95
CA SER A 124 0.15 13.59 -3.36
C SER A 124 -0.18 14.50 -2.17
N LYS A 125 -1.27 14.20 -1.46
CA LYS A 125 -1.65 14.93 -0.25
C LYS A 125 -0.98 14.31 0.97
N ARG A 126 -0.20 15.10 1.68
CA ARG A 126 0.36 14.68 2.97
C ARG A 126 -0.72 14.71 4.04
N ARG A 127 -0.66 13.75 4.94
CA ARG A 127 -1.46 13.72 6.16
C ARG A 127 -0.63 13.17 7.31
N THR A 128 -0.96 13.58 8.51
CA THR A 128 -0.41 13.06 9.74
C THR A 128 -1.46 12.17 10.42
N VAL A 129 -1.03 11.05 10.95
CA VAL A 129 -1.86 10.12 11.71
C VAL A 129 -1.19 9.81 13.05
N PRO A 130 -1.94 9.66 14.14
CA PRO A 130 -1.37 9.29 15.43
C PRO A 130 -0.87 7.85 15.39
N VAL A 131 0.21 7.58 16.11
CA VAL A 131 0.78 6.26 16.33
C VAL A 131 0.48 5.84 17.78
N GLY A 132 -0.24 4.75 17.95
CA GLY A 132 -0.61 4.23 19.27
C GLY A 132 0.61 3.69 20.04
N LYS A 133 0.46 3.57 21.37
CA LYS A 133 1.53 3.14 22.26
C LYS A 133 2.11 1.76 21.86
N THR A 134 1.25 0.78 21.57
CA THR A 134 1.67 -0.57 21.15
C THR A 134 2.50 -0.52 19.86
N ALA A 135 2.10 0.30 18.89
CA ALA A 135 2.84 0.50 17.65
C ALA A 135 4.20 1.17 17.89
N LEU A 136 4.28 2.14 18.80
CA LEU A 136 5.56 2.76 19.17
C LEU A 136 6.51 1.75 19.80
N GLU A 137 6.03 0.96 20.77
CA GLU A 137 6.82 -0.09 21.44
C GLU A 137 7.30 -1.17 20.46
N ALA A 138 6.47 -1.52 19.46
CA ALA A 138 6.85 -2.45 18.40
C ALA A 138 7.90 -1.84 17.45
N LEU A 139 7.75 -0.55 17.10
CA LEU A 139 8.73 0.18 16.29
C LEU A 139 10.08 0.32 16.98
N GLU A 140 10.10 0.63 18.27
CA GLU A 140 11.34 0.73 19.05
C GLU A 140 12.08 -0.61 19.07
N ARG A 141 11.36 -1.73 19.30
CA ARG A 141 11.93 -3.08 19.23
C ARG A 141 12.49 -3.39 17.84
N TRP A 142 11.73 -3.06 16.80
CA TRP A 142 12.18 -3.25 15.41
C TRP A 142 13.44 -2.46 15.12
N LEU A 143 13.46 -1.18 15.42
CA LEU A 143 14.62 -0.31 15.18
C LEU A 143 15.87 -0.76 15.94
N ALA A 144 15.72 -1.26 17.17
CA ALA A 144 16.81 -1.81 17.96
C ALA A 144 17.41 -3.09 17.32
N LEU A 145 16.57 -3.98 16.78
CA LEU A 145 17.01 -5.22 16.13
C LEU A 145 17.49 -5.02 14.69
N ARG A 146 16.91 -4.06 13.98
CA ARG A 146 17.35 -3.72 12.62
C ARG A 146 18.76 -3.20 12.57
N GLY A 147 19.22 -2.56 13.64
CA GLY A 147 20.55 -1.97 13.74
C GLY A 147 20.70 -0.67 12.94
N PRO A 148 21.88 -0.06 12.97
CA PRO A 148 22.16 1.15 12.20
C PRO A 148 22.03 0.89 10.70
N LEU A 149 21.40 1.82 10.03
CA LEU A 149 21.16 1.86 8.61
C LEU A 149 22.47 1.67 7.83
N GLY A 150 22.57 0.61 7.03
CA GLY A 150 23.71 0.41 6.12
C GLY A 150 24.54 -0.86 6.27
N THR A 151 24.18 -1.82 7.12
CA THR A 151 24.92 -3.09 7.28
C THR A 151 24.33 -4.29 6.54
N ALA A 152 23.54 -4.06 5.49
CA ALA A 152 23.13 -5.16 4.62
C ALA A 152 24.34 -5.66 3.83
N THR A 153 24.79 -6.87 4.15
CA THR A 153 25.85 -7.62 3.46
C THR A 153 25.44 -8.03 2.05
N GLY A 154 25.54 -7.12 1.11
CA GLY A 154 25.31 -7.37 -0.32
C GLY A 154 25.48 -6.04 -1.05
N ALA A 155 26.57 -5.89 -1.81
CA ALA A 155 27.03 -4.64 -2.41
C ALA A 155 25.99 -3.98 -3.35
N PRO A 156 25.09 -3.09 -2.87
CA PRO A 156 24.32 -2.19 -3.72
C PRO A 156 25.14 -0.94 -4.05
N THR A 157 24.79 -0.27 -5.13
CA THR A 157 25.40 1.02 -5.51
C THR A 157 25.15 2.10 -4.46
N ALA A 158 26.03 3.10 -4.34
CA ALA A 158 25.96 4.13 -3.29
C ALA A 158 24.60 4.88 -3.21
N ALA A 159 23.91 5.09 -4.34
CA ALA A 159 22.57 5.68 -4.37
C ALA A 159 21.50 4.73 -3.79
N SER A 160 21.58 3.43 -4.10
CA SER A 160 20.71 2.39 -3.55
C SER A 160 20.91 2.17 -2.05
N GLN A 161 22.12 2.46 -1.53
CA GLN A 161 22.45 2.36 -0.10
C GLN A 161 21.81 3.47 0.71
N ALA A 162 21.74 4.70 0.19
CA ALA A 162 21.11 5.84 0.87
C ALA A 162 19.59 5.63 0.99
N ASP A 163 18.94 5.15 -0.07
CA ASP A 163 17.50 4.87 -0.07
C ASP A 163 17.14 3.67 0.83
N ALA A 164 17.93 2.59 0.76
CA ALA A 164 17.75 1.43 1.64
C ALA A 164 18.06 1.75 3.11
N ALA A 165 18.95 2.71 3.35
CA ALA A 165 19.29 3.18 4.68
C ALA A 165 18.18 4.02 5.32
N ALA A 166 17.37 4.74 4.52
CA ALA A 166 16.26 5.56 5.00
C ALA A 166 14.99 4.73 5.27
N ALA A 167 14.71 3.69 4.46
CA ALA A 167 13.49 2.90 4.55
C ALA A 167 13.26 2.32 5.96
N LEU A 168 12.05 2.42 6.48
CA LEU A 168 11.71 1.92 7.82
C LEU A 168 11.67 0.38 7.87
N PHE A 169 11.20 -0.26 6.78
CA PHE A 169 11.01 -1.71 6.67
C PHE A 169 11.75 -2.32 5.48
#